data_5fb5f40aaa88c69927c7acef0587ac58
#
_entry.id   5fb5f40aaa88c69927c7acef0587ac58
#
_cell.length_a   1.000
_cell.length_b   1.000
_cell.length_c   1.000
_cell.angle_alpha   90.00
_cell.angle_beta   90.00
_cell.angle_gamma   90.00
#
_symmetry.space_group_name_H-M   'P 1'
#
loop_
_entity.id
_entity.type
_entity.pdbx_description
1 polymer ?
#
loop_
_entity_poly.entity_id
_entity_poly.type
_entity_poly.pdbx_seq_one_letter_code
_entity_poly.pdbx_strand_id
1 'polypeptide(L)'
;KKGILDSKRPNIVYMNVVEASLIYLNNERLIIYSEEAIFNKENFKTTFSKNVKLIYQEQILESDNLEFLIDKNIAIFKDNVKYYNQNIEAFGDIVVINLLTKEIDIKSKNQKKIRIKKKN
;
A
#
# COMPACT_ATOMS: atom_id res chain seq x y z
N LYS A 1 7.53 11.39 13.13
CA LYS A 1 6.11 11.35 12.70
C LYS A 1 5.40 12.59 13.17
N LYS A 2 5.00 13.40 12.22
CA LYS A 2 4.32 14.64 12.56
C LYS A 2 3.06 14.74 11.75
N GLY A 3 1.92 14.86 12.43
CA GLY A 3 0.63 15.05 11.77
C GLY A 3 0.25 16.52 11.74
N ILE A 4 -0.29 16.96 10.63
CA ILE A 4 -0.78 18.32 10.46
C ILE A 4 -2.24 18.25 10.03
N LEU A 5 -3.12 18.91 10.80
CA LEU A 5 -4.53 19.00 10.47
C LEU A 5 -4.74 20.24 9.57
N ASP A 6 -5.39 20.03 8.44
CA ASP A 6 -5.71 21.11 7.52
C ASP A 6 -6.87 21.93 8.09
N SER A 7 -6.62 23.21 8.39
CA SER A 7 -7.63 24.08 8.98
C SER A 7 -8.80 24.37 8.03
N LYS A 8 -8.58 24.26 6.72
CA LYS A 8 -9.65 24.46 5.71
C LYS A 8 -10.43 23.18 5.45
N ARG A 9 -9.83 22.03 5.76
CA ARG A 9 -10.44 20.72 5.58
C ARG A 9 -10.17 19.89 6.83
N PRO A 10 -10.95 20.11 7.89
CA PRO A 10 -10.65 19.48 9.19
C PRO A 10 -10.71 17.95 9.17
N ASN A 11 -11.28 17.35 8.10
CA ASN A 11 -11.33 15.88 7.97
C ASN A 11 -10.07 15.29 7.33
N ILE A 12 -9.12 16.13 6.93
CA ILE A 12 -7.89 15.70 6.28
C ILE A 12 -6.71 15.87 7.24
N VAL A 13 -5.94 14.81 7.40
CA VAL A 13 -4.72 14.83 8.22
C VAL A 13 -3.53 14.51 7.33
N TYR A 14 -2.55 15.40 7.33
CA TYR A 14 -1.30 15.21 6.58
C TYR A 14 -0.22 14.72 7.52
N MET A 15 0.56 13.73 7.07
CA MET A 15 1.64 13.14 7.86
C MET A 15 2.91 13.03 7.03
N ASN A 16 4.05 13.27 7.67
CA ASN A 16 5.37 13.11 7.03
C ASN A 16 6.14 11.99 7.71
N VAL A 17 6.92 11.25 6.91
CA VAL A 17 7.75 10.15 7.37
C VAL A 17 6.94 9.17 8.18
N VAL A 18 6.14 8.37 7.50
CA VAL A 18 5.14 7.52 8.11
C VAL A 18 5.64 6.10 8.24
N GLU A 19 5.44 5.54 9.43
CA GLU A 19 5.49 4.11 9.65
C GLU A 19 4.18 3.73 10.32
N ALA A 20 3.37 2.95 9.63
CA ALA A 20 2.09 2.49 10.14
C ALA A 20 2.13 0.99 10.36
N SER A 21 1.58 0.54 11.47
CA SER A 21 1.53 -0.88 11.81
C SER A 21 0.09 -1.25 12.10
N LEU A 22 -0.39 -2.29 11.42
CA LEU A 22 -1.75 -2.80 11.59
C LEU A 22 -1.68 -4.27 11.98
N ILE A 23 -2.54 -4.67 12.89
CA ILE A 23 -2.67 -6.07 13.30
C ILE A 23 -4.02 -6.56 12.82
N TYR A 24 -4.01 -7.55 11.95
CA TYR A 24 -5.23 -8.15 11.41
C TYR A 24 -5.63 -9.38 12.20
N LEU A 25 -6.74 -9.94 11.80
CA LEU A 25 -7.20 -11.23 12.33
C LEU A 25 -6.05 -12.24 12.25
N ASN A 26 -5.94 -13.11 13.22
CA ASN A 26 -4.85 -14.09 13.33
C ASN A 26 -3.52 -13.50 13.77
N ASN A 27 -3.52 -12.28 14.33
CA ASN A 27 -2.32 -11.61 14.81
C ASN A 27 -1.27 -11.38 13.72
N GLU A 28 -1.70 -11.29 12.47
CA GLU A 28 -0.79 -10.98 11.38
C GLU A 28 -0.47 -9.49 11.38
N ARG A 29 0.81 -9.16 11.27
CA ARG A 29 1.25 -7.78 11.28
C ARG A 29 1.55 -7.30 9.87
N LEU A 30 1.05 -6.12 9.57
CA LEU A 30 1.28 -5.44 8.31
C LEU A 30 1.94 -4.10 8.63
N ILE A 31 3.06 -3.81 7.97
CA ILE A 31 3.80 -2.58 8.21
C ILE A 31 3.90 -1.80 6.91
N ILE A 32 3.59 -0.51 6.97
CA ILE A 32 3.65 0.39 5.82
C ILE A 32 4.61 1.52 6.11
N TYR A 33 5.56 1.76 5.20
CA TYR A 33 6.46 2.90 5.24
C TYR A 33 6.19 3.80 4.06
N SER A 34 6.26 5.12 4.26
CA SER A 34 6.21 6.10 3.18
C SER A 34 6.78 7.42 3.66
N GLU A 35 7.07 8.34 2.72
CA GLU A 35 7.52 9.66 3.09
C GLU A 35 6.36 10.58 3.44
N GLU A 36 5.19 10.36 2.83
CA GLU A 36 4.01 11.17 3.09
C GLU A 36 2.77 10.31 3.15
N ALA A 37 1.80 10.74 3.94
CA ALA A 37 0.49 10.11 3.98
C ALA A 37 -0.58 11.17 4.22
N ILE A 38 -1.76 10.93 3.65
CA ILE A 38 -2.93 11.79 3.83
C ILE A 38 -4.08 10.89 4.28
N PHE A 39 -4.60 11.17 5.47
CA PHE A 39 -5.74 10.44 6.01
C PHE A 39 -6.99 11.28 5.89
N ASN A 40 -8.05 10.70 5.30
CA ASN A 40 -9.35 11.34 5.18
C ASN A 40 -10.31 10.69 6.17
N LYS A 41 -10.77 11.47 7.15
CA LYS A 41 -11.66 10.99 8.21
C LYS A 41 -13.07 10.70 7.73
N GLU A 42 -13.48 11.29 6.61
CA GLU A 42 -14.84 11.08 6.09
C GLU A 42 -15.03 9.69 5.51
N ASN A 43 -14.04 9.21 4.76
CA ASN A 43 -14.15 7.93 4.07
C ASN A 43 -13.14 6.90 4.56
N PHE A 44 -12.38 7.22 5.60
CA PHE A 44 -11.36 6.34 6.19
C PHE A 44 -10.33 5.84 5.18
N LYS A 45 -10.07 6.67 4.16
CA LYS A 45 -9.07 6.36 3.15
C LYS A 45 -7.76 7.02 3.52
N THR A 46 -6.67 6.25 3.51
CA THR A 46 -5.34 6.79 3.67
C THR A 46 -4.58 6.65 2.37
N THR A 47 -4.00 7.75 1.89
CA THR A 47 -3.16 7.72 0.70
C THR A 47 -1.72 7.93 1.14
N PHE A 48 -0.88 6.92 0.88
CA PHE A 48 0.55 6.98 1.14
C PHE A 48 1.25 7.31 -0.17
N SER A 49 2.26 8.15 -0.13
CA SER A 49 2.98 8.53 -1.33
C SER A 49 4.46 8.72 -1.06
N LYS A 50 5.24 8.58 -2.12
CA LYS A 50 6.70 8.67 -2.13
C LYS A 50 7.37 7.53 -1.37
N ASN A 51 7.96 6.65 -2.14
CA ASN A 51 8.71 5.50 -1.61
C ASN A 51 7.88 4.66 -0.65
N VAL A 52 6.72 4.24 -1.13
CA VAL A 52 5.82 3.42 -0.32
C VAL A 52 6.34 1.99 -0.29
N LYS A 53 6.33 1.40 0.90
CA LYS A 53 6.73 0.01 1.09
C LYS A 53 5.79 -0.64 2.09
N LEU A 54 5.19 -1.75 1.69
CA LEU A 54 4.33 -2.54 2.57
C LEU A 54 5.00 -3.89 2.81
N ILE A 55 5.11 -4.27 4.07
CA ILE A 55 5.69 -5.55 4.47
C ILE A 55 4.63 -6.37 5.18
N TYR A 56 4.39 -7.57 4.67
CA TYR A 56 3.44 -8.50 5.24
C TYR A 56 4.08 -9.89 5.22
N GLN A 57 4.46 -10.39 6.41
CA GLN A 57 5.21 -11.62 6.52
C GLN A 57 6.50 -11.52 5.70
N GLU A 58 6.72 -12.43 4.76
CA GLU A 58 7.91 -12.42 3.90
C GLU A 58 7.64 -11.77 2.55
N GLN A 59 6.50 -11.11 2.40
CA GLN A 59 6.08 -10.48 1.17
C GLN A 59 6.28 -8.97 1.27
N ILE A 60 6.80 -8.37 0.21
CA ILE A 60 7.07 -6.94 0.18
C ILE A 60 6.47 -6.34 -1.09
N LEU A 61 5.77 -5.22 -0.95
CA LEU A 61 5.29 -4.42 -2.07
C LEU A 61 5.87 -3.02 -1.96
N GLU A 62 6.37 -2.53 -3.10
CA GLU A 62 6.87 -1.17 -3.22
C GLU A 62 6.13 -0.48 -4.35
N SER A 63 5.87 0.81 -4.19
CA SER A 63 5.21 1.60 -5.22
C SER A 63 5.42 3.08 -4.95
N ASP A 64 4.99 3.92 -5.90
CA ASP A 64 5.00 5.36 -5.67
C ASP A 64 3.80 5.79 -4.83
N ASN A 65 2.67 5.10 -4.97
CA ASN A 65 1.43 5.45 -4.28
C ASN A 65 0.73 4.21 -3.75
N LEU A 66 0.06 4.37 -2.61
CA LEU A 66 -0.78 3.34 -2.02
C LEU A 66 -2.05 3.99 -1.49
N GLU A 67 -3.21 3.53 -1.94
CA GLU A 67 -4.48 3.92 -1.36
C GLU A 67 -4.96 2.77 -0.46
N PHE A 68 -5.15 3.06 0.80
CA PHE A 68 -5.58 2.08 1.78
C PHE A 68 -7.01 2.40 2.22
N LEU A 69 -7.94 1.50 1.90
CA LEU A 69 -9.35 1.63 2.26
C LEU A 69 -9.61 0.72 3.46
N ILE A 70 -9.44 1.27 4.66
CA ILE A 70 -9.47 0.49 5.90
C ILE A 70 -10.82 -0.21 6.09
N ASP A 71 -11.91 0.49 5.87
CA ASP A 71 -13.25 -0.05 6.06
C ASP A 71 -13.60 -1.16 5.07
N LYS A 72 -12.90 -1.23 3.95
CA LYS A 72 -13.11 -2.27 2.94
C LYS A 72 -12.04 -3.33 2.91
N ASN A 73 -11.01 -3.17 3.72
CA ASN A 73 -9.85 -4.07 3.77
C ASN A 73 -9.16 -4.23 2.41
N ILE A 74 -9.06 -3.12 1.68
CA ILE A 74 -8.45 -3.11 0.34
C ILE A 74 -7.27 -2.17 0.33
N ALA A 75 -6.17 -2.63 -0.26
CA ALA A 75 -4.99 -1.82 -0.52
C ALA A 75 -4.76 -1.77 -2.03
N ILE A 76 -4.61 -0.57 -2.58
CA ILE A 76 -4.39 -0.37 -4.01
C ILE A 76 -3.05 0.32 -4.20
N PHE A 77 -2.10 -0.40 -4.80
CA PHE A 77 -0.78 0.13 -5.11
C PHE A 77 -0.78 0.64 -6.54
N LYS A 78 -0.25 1.83 -6.77
CA LYS A 78 -0.23 2.46 -8.09
C LYS A 78 1.15 2.99 -8.40
N ASP A 79 1.51 2.88 -9.65
CA ASP A 79 2.72 3.45 -10.25
C ASP A 79 4.00 2.76 -9.77
N ASN A 80 4.66 2.11 -10.70
CA ASN A 80 5.91 1.41 -10.49
C ASN A 80 5.82 0.40 -9.35
N VAL A 81 4.81 -0.46 -9.41
CA VAL A 81 4.59 -1.43 -8.36
C VAL A 81 5.52 -2.61 -8.54
N LYS A 82 6.18 -2.98 -7.45
CA LYS A 82 7.04 -4.15 -7.40
C LYS A 82 6.59 -5.02 -6.23
N TYR A 83 6.26 -6.26 -6.52
CA TYR A 83 5.94 -7.26 -5.52
C TYR A 83 7.06 -8.30 -5.50
N TYR A 84 7.56 -8.62 -4.33
CA TYR A 84 8.57 -9.68 -4.26
C TYR A 84 8.50 -10.42 -2.92
N ASN A 85 8.94 -11.66 -3.00
CA ASN A 85 9.17 -12.50 -1.84
C ASN A 85 10.45 -13.28 -2.09
N GLN A 86 10.69 -14.34 -1.31
CA GLN A 86 11.92 -15.13 -1.45
C GLN A 86 12.05 -15.81 -2.80
N ASN A 87 10.94 -16.07 -3.48
CA ASN A 87 10.93 -16.93 -4.68
C ASN A 87 10.66 -16.18 -5.97
N ILE A 88 9.89 -15.10 -5.94
CA ILE A 88 9.47 -14.41 -7.16
C ILE A 88 9.57 -12.89 -7.02
N GLU A 89 9.67 -12.24 -8.18
CA GLU A 89 9.47 -10.80 -8.31
C GLU A 89 8.43 -10.58 -9.40
N ALA A 90 7.51 -9.66 -9.17
CA ALA A 90 6.50 -9.29 -10.14
C ALA A 90 6.42 -7.77 -10.23
N PHE A 91 6.22 -7.25 -11.43
CA PHE A 91 6.12 -5.82 -11.68
C PHE A 91 4.80 -5.53 -12.36
N GLY A 92 4.17 -4.43 -11.99
CA GLY A 92 2.92 -4.01 -12.60
C GLY A 92 2.71 -2.53 -12.38
N ASP A 93 1.61 -2.02 -12.95
CA ASP A 93 1.26 -0.62 -12.79
C ASP A 93 0.25 -0.42 -11.66
N ILE A 94 -0.60 -1.40 -11.45
CA ILE A 94 -1.60 -1.36 -10.38
C ILE A 94 -1.67 -2.75 -9.75
N VAL A 95 -1.62 -2.78 -8.42
CA VAL A 95 -1.81 -4.01 -7.66
C VAL A 95 -2.88 -3.76 -6.63
N VAL A 96 -3.91 -4.61 -6.63
CA VAL A 96 -5.00 -4.54 -5.66
C VAL A 96 -4.93 -5.76 -4.76
N ILE A 97 -4.93 -5.54 -3.46
CA ILE A 97 -4.89 -6.61 -2.48
C ILE A 97 -6.13 -6.54 -1.61
N ASN A 98 -6.82 -7.67 -1.50
CA ASN A 98 -7.85 -7.84 -0.49
C ASN A 98 -7.20 -8.44 0.75
N LEU A 99 -7.16 -7.66 1.83
CA LEU A 99 -6.42 -8.06 3.03
C LEU A 99 -7.11 -9.15 3.83
N LEU A 100 -8.41 -9.34 3.65
CA LEU A 100 -9.13 -10.43 4.31
C LEU A 100 -8.98 -11.76 3.57
N THR A 101 -9.16 -11.74 2.25
CA THR A 101 -9.06 -12.96 1.43
C THR A 101 -7.63 -13.24 0.99
N LYS A 102 -6.77 -12.22 1.05
CA LYS A 102 -5.37 -12.27 0.60
C LYS A 102 -5.22 -12.45 -0.90
N GLU A 103 -6.28 -12.16 -1.64
CA GLU A 103 -6.22 -12.17 -3.09
C GLU A 103 -5.43 -10.97 -3.59
N ILE A 104 -4.56 -11.21 -4.59
CA ILE A 104 -3.73 -10.19 -5.20
C ILE A 104 -4.04 -10.16 -6.69
N ASP A 105 -4.36 -8.96 -7.18
CA ASP A 105 -4.66 -8.74 -8.59
C ASP A 105 -3.66 -7.73 -9.13
N ILE A 106 -2.86 -8.15 -10.11
CA ILE A 106 -1.80 -7.32 -10.70
C ILE A 106 -2.22 -6.93 -12.11
N LYS A 107 -2.21 -5.63 -12.40
CA LYS A 107 -2.63 -5.11 -13.70
C LYS A 107 -1.57 -4.20 -14.31
N SER A 108 -1.56 -4.15 -15.63
CA SER A 108 -0.71 -3.24 -16.38
C SER A 108 -1.59 -2.23 -17.12
N LYS A 109 -1.26 -0.93 -16.98
CA LYS A 109 -2.03 0.15 -17.59
C LYS A 109 -2.08 0.05 -19.12
N ASN A 110 -1.00 -0.38 -19.74
CA ASN A 110 -0.87 -0.41 -21.18
C ASN A 110 -1.02 -1.80 -21.75
N GLN A 111 -1.69 -2.68 -21.06
CA GLN A 111 -1.87 -4.08 -21.46
C GLN A 111 -0.54 -4.80 -21.71
N LYS A 112 0.52 -4.30 -21.14
CA LYS A 112 1.81 -4.97 -21.18
C LYS A 112 1.75 -6.21 -20.31
N LYS A 113 2.50 -7.23 -20.70
CA LYS A 113 2.58 -8.43 -19.89
C LYS A 113 3.15 -8.10 -18.53
N ILE A 114 2.55 -8.67 -17.51
CA ILE A 114 3.08 -8.61 -16.17
C ILE A 114 4.39 -9.38 -16.15
N ARG A 115 5.44 -8.75 -15.63
CA ARG A 115 6.74 -9.40 -15.54
C ARG A 115 6.85 -10.12 -14.22
N ILE A 116 7.01 -11.42 -14.31
CA ILE A 116 7.24 -12.23 -13.11
C ILE A 116 8.62 -12.84 -13.26
N LYS A 117 9.48 -12.55 -12.30
CA LYS A 117 10.84 -13.06 -12.32
C LYS A 117 11.03 -14.02 -11.15
N LYS A 118 11.41 -15.24 -11.47
CA LYS A 118 11.61 -16.25 -10.45
C LYS A 118 13.01 -16.08 -9.86
N LYS A 119 13.10 -16.05 -8.55
CA LYS A 119 14.38 -15.99 -7.85
C LYS A 119 14.87 -17.39 -7.54
N ASN A 120 16.17 -17.54 -7.58
CA ASN A 120 16.80 -18.80 -7.18
C ASN A 120 17.36 -18.68 -5.77
#